data_bdb5ef9a785fde5bc1e2c71770333c5c
#
_entry.id   bdb5ef9a785fde5bc1e2c71770333c5c
#
_cell.length_a   1.000
_cell.length_b   1.000
_cell.length_c   1.000
_cell.angle_alpha   90.00
_cell.angle_beta   90.00
_cell.angle_gamma   90.00
#
_symmetry.space_group_name_H-M   'P 1'
#
loop_
_entity.id
_entity.type
_entity.pdbx_description
1 polymer ?
#
loop_
_entity_poly.entity_id
_entity_poly.type
_entity_poly.pdbx_seq_one_letter_code
_entity_poly.pdbx_strand_id
1 'polypeptide(L)'
;TGAVVLFWLCYTLFYYERVKKGDLLKLAICGLFGVAINQMLFFEGLNLTTPINAAVIMVSNPILVLLFGIFLATERFSTKKGIGVALGALGAIVLITNGGQVSMNNEHFWGNIMVFINATSYAVYLVLVKPLMQKYKPITVISWVFLFGIIFVIPFGWSDFQAIELSLIHISEPTRPR
;
A
#
# COMPACT_ATOMS: atom_id res chain seq x y z
N THR A 1 2.59 -13.96 -2.06
CA THR A 1 2.38 -15.25 -1.33
C THR A 1 3.60 -15.65 -0.51
N GLY A 2 4.83 -15.62 -1.06
CA GLY A 2 6.05 -15.99 -0.34
C GLY A 2 6.32 -15.19 0.95
N ALA A 3 6.09 -13.88 0.92
CA ALA A 3 6.27 -13.02 2.09
C ALA A 3 5.38 -13.41 3.27
N VAL A 4 4.12 -13.79 3.02
CA VAL A 4 3.20 -14.23 4.07
C VAL A 4 3.70 -15.51 4.73
N VAL A 5 4.15 -16.49 3.95
CA VAL A 5 4.71 -17.74 4.47
C VAL A 5 5.92 -17.44 5.35
N LEU A 6 6.84 -16.58 4.90
CA LEU A 6 8.02 -16.16 5.65
C LEU A 6 7.65 -15.48 6.97
N PHE A 7 6.76 -14.48 6.94
CA PHE A 7 6.33 -13.78 8.14
C PHE A 7 5.63 -14.71 9.14
N TRP A 8 4.78 -15.62 8.65
CA TRP A 8 4.12 -16.61 9.51
C TRP A 8 5.08 -17.63 10.11
N LEU A 9 6.08 -18.04 9.34
CA LEU A 9 7.12 -18.94 9.80
C LEU A 9 7.98 -18.28 10.89
N CYS A 10 8.39 -17.04 10.68
CA CYS A 10 9.09 -16.25 11.69
C CYS A 10 8.22 -16.00 12.94
N TYR A 11 6.93 -15.69 12.75
CA TYR A 11 6.00 -15.48 13.83
C TYR A 11 5.81 -16.73 14.68
N THR A 12 5.59 -17.89 14.06
CA THR A 12 5.33 -19.15 14.77
C THR A 12 6.56 -19.70 15.47
N LEU A 13 7.75 -19.56 14.86
CA LEU A 13 9.00 -20.11 15.40
C LEU A 13 9.64 -19.24 16.49
N PHE A 14 9.58 -17.91 16.34
CA PHE A 14 10.38 -17.01 17.18
C PHE A 14 9.56 -16.02 18.01
N TYR A 15 8.32 -15.71 17.62
CA TYR A 15 7.60 -14.56 18.19
C TYR A 15 6.12 -14.83 18.47
N TYR A 16 5.76 -16.10 18.73
CA TYR A 16 4.35 -16.43 18.99
C TYR A 16 3.74 -15.57 20.10
N GLU A 17 2.73 -14.78 19.73
CA GLU A 17 2.02 -13.87 20.61
C GLU A 17 0.50 -14.00 20.38
N ARG A 18 -0.26 -14.19 21.45
CA ARG A 18 -1.72 -14.34 21.34
C ARG A 18 -2.39 -12.99 21.08
N VAL A 19 -3.00 -12.84 19.92
CA VAL A 19 -3.81 -11.67 19.58
C VAL A 19 -5.20 -11.81 20.22
N LYS A 20 -5.70 -10.74 20.84
CA LYS A 20 -7.05 -10.70 21.41
C LYS A 20 -8.09 -10.71 20.30
N LYS A 21 -9.17 -11.48 20.46
CA LYS A 21 -10.25 -11.61 19.46
C LYS A 21 -10.82 -10.25 19.00
N GLY A 22 -10.94 -9.28 19.91
CA GLY A 22 -11.42 -7.92 19.58
C GLY A 22 -10.48 -7.09 18.69
N ASP A 23 -9.19 -7.46 18.60
CA ASP A 23 -8.22 -6.75 17.76
C ASP A 23 -8.06 -7.41 16.38
N LEU A 24 -8.59 -8.64 16.18
CA LEU A 24 -8.56 -9.32 14.89
C LEU A 24 -9.30 -8.53 13.79
N LEU A 25 -10.44 -7.93 14.12
CA LEU A 25 -11.17 -7.07 13.19
C LEU A 25 -10.35 -5.85 12.79
N LYS A 26 -9.64 -5.23 13.73
CA LYS A 26 -8.75 -4.09 13.44
C LYS A 26 -7.60 -4.50 12.53
N LEU A 27 -7.01 -5.67 12.77
CA LEU A 27 -5.96 -6.24 11.92
C LEU A 27 -6.48 -6.58 10.52
N ALA A 28 -7.72 -7.09 10.41
CA ALA A 28 -8.35 -7.36 9.13
C ALA A 28 -8.60 -6.05 8.34
N ILE A 29 -9.09 -5.00 9.00
CA ILE A 29 -9.23 -3.67 8.41
C ILE A 29 -7.87 -3.12 7.97
N CYS A 30 -6.83 -3.29 8.78
CA CYS A 30 -5.46 -2.93 8.39
C CYS A 30 -4.98 -3.73 7.18
N GLY A 31 -5.32 -5.02 7.06
CA GLY A 31 -5.02 -5.85 5.90
C GLY A 31 -5.76 -5.39 4.64
N LEU A 32 -7.02 -5.00 4.78
CA LEU A 32 -7.82 -4.46 3.68
C LEU A 32 -7.22 -3.16 3.14
N PHE A 33 -6.99 -2.17 3.99
CA PHE A 33 -6.48 -0.86 3.59
C PHE A 33 -4.98 -0.85 3.28
N GLY A 34 -4.16 -1.57 4.05
CA GLY A 34 -2.70 -1.55 3.92
C GLY A 34 -2.15 -2.51 2.87
N VAL A 35 -2.90 -3.55 2.51
CA VAL A 35 -2.44 -4.55 1.55
C VAL A 35 -3.38 -4.64 0.35
N ALA A 36 -4.65 -5.00 0.54
CA ALA A 36 -5.52 -5.30 -0.60
C ALA A 36 -5.81 -4.05 -1.44
N ILE A 37 -6.52 -3.06 -0.89
CA ILE A 37 -6.87 -1.83 -1.61
C ILE A 37 -5.59 -1.10 -2.05
N ASN A 38 -4.60 -1.02 -1.15
CA ASN A 38 -3.36 -0.34 -1.43
C ASN A 38 -2.65 -0.91 -2.65
N GLN A 39 -2.37 -2.20 -2.69
CA GLN A 39 -1.61 -2.80 -3.80
C GLN A 39 -2.41 -2.84 -5.10
N MET A 40 -3.69 -3.21 -5.05
CA MET A 40 -4.52 -3.31 -6.25
C MET A 40 -4.64 -1.96 -6.96
N LEU A 41 -5.00 -0.91 -6.22
CA LEU A 41 -5.14 0.42 -6.80
C LEU A 41 -3.80 1.03 -7.23
N PHE A 42 -2.69 0.65 -6.57
CA PHE A 42 -1.38 1.11 -6.99
C PHE A 42 -0.97 0.52 -8.33
N PHE A 43 -1.08 -0.80 -8.50
CA PHE A 43 -0.69 -1.45 -9.75
C PHE A 43 -1.61 -1.04 -10.91
N GLU A 44 -2.93 -1.05 -10.71
CA GLU A 44 -3.86 -0.60 -11.74
C GLU A 44 -3.67 0.88 -12.07
N GLY A 45 -3.50 1.71 -11.06
CA GLY A 45 -3.20 3.12 -11.26
C GLY A 45 -1.91 3.36 -12.02
N LEU A 46 -0.85 2.60 -11.71
CA LEU A 46 0.44 2.72 -12.39
C LEU A 46 0.38 2.27 -13.87
N ASN A 47 -0.49 1.32 -14.21
CA ASN A 47 -0.74 0.92 -15.59
C ASN A 47 -1.42 2.03 -16.41
N LEU A 48 -2.20 2.91 -15.76
CA LEU A 48 -2.99 3.96 -16.39
C LEU A 48 -2.37 5.36 -16.25
N THR A 49 -1.25 5.51 -15.50
CA THR A 49 -0.55 6.78 -15.35
C THR A 49 0.96 6.62 -15.50
N THR A 50 1.68 7.73 -15.45
CA THR A 50 3.15 7.69 -15.49
C THR A 50 3.74 7.47 -14.10
N PRO A 51 4.92 6.82 -13.99
CA PRO A 51 5.63 6.69 -12.71
C PRO A 51 5.91 8.04 -12.04
N ILE A 52 6.12 9.09 -12.82
CA ILE A 52 6.35 10.44 -12.33
C ILE A 52 5.08 10.99 -11.66
N ASN A 53 3.92 10.88 -12.32
CA ASN A 53 2.65 11.32 -11.75
C ASN A 53 2.33 10.54 -10.45
N ALA A 54 2.54 9.21 -10.46
CA ALA A 54 2.35 8.39 -9.28
C ALA A 54 3.25 8.84 -8.12
N ALA A 55 4.54 9.08 -8.37
CA ALA A 55 5.49 9.57 -7.37
C ALA A 55 5.05 10.91 -6.76
N VAL A 56 4.57 11.84 -7.61
CA VAL A 56 4.04 13.14 -7.19
C VAL A 56 2.86 12.97 -6.23
N ILE A 57 1.89 12.15 -6.62
CA ILE A 57 0.70 11.90 -5.81
C ILE A 57 1.09 11.28 -4.47
N MET A 58 2.06 10.37 -4.45
CA MET A 58 2.51 9.71 -3.22
C MET A 58 3.20 10.68 -2.23
N VAL A 59 3.68 11.83 -2.68
CA VAL A 59 4.16 12.88 -1.77
C VAL A 59 3.05 13.44 -0.88
N SER A 60 1.78 13.27 -1.26
CA SER A 60 0.65 13.62 -0.41
C SER A 60 0.48 12.72 0.83
N ASN A 61 1.14 11.55 0.89
CA ASN A 61 0.98 10.59 1.99
C ASN A 61 1.16 11.21 3.39
N PRO A 62 2.23 11.97 3.70
CA PRO A 62 2.39 12.56 5.02
C PRO A 62 1.25 13.52 5.39
N ILE A 63 0.70 14.23 4.38
CA ILE A 63 -0.44 15.14 4.57
C ILE A 63 -1.68 14.32 4.91
N LEU A 64 -1.96 13.29 4.14
CA LEU A 64 -3.10 12.39 4.36
C LEU A 64 -3.02 11.69 5.71
N VAL A 65 -1.85 11.19 6.11
CA VAL A 65 -1.62 10.58 7.43
C VAL A 65 -1.92 11.56 8.55
N LEU A 66 -1.47 12.81 8.42
CA LEU A 66 -1.75 13.84 9.42
C LEU A 66 -3.25 14.17 9.50
N LEU A 67 -3.92 14.32 8.35
CA LEU A 67 -5.36 14.60 8.27
C LEU A 67 -6.18 13.46 8.90
N PHE A 68 -5.92 12.21 8.51
CA PHE A 68 -6.61 11.06 9.08
C PHE A 68 -6.25 10.84 10.55
N GLY A 69 -5.01 11.11 10.95
CA GLY A 69 -4.59 11.06 12.36
C GLY A 69 -5.37 12.03 13.25
N ILE A 70 -5.62 13.24 12.76
CA ILE A 70 -6.45 14.24 13.45
C ILE A 70 -7.93 13.81 13.43
N PHE A 71 -8.45 13.39 12.29
CA PHE A 71 -9.85 12.97 12.12
C PHE A 71 -10.21 11.79 13.02
N LEU A 72 -9.32 10.80 13.13
CA LEU A 72 -9.50 9.63 14.01
C LEU A 72 -9.04 9.89 15.46
N ALA A 73 -8.74 11.13 15.80
CA ALA A 73 -8.29 11.57 17.13
C ALA A 73 -7.08 10.77 17.68
N THR A 74 -6.28 10.17 16.80
CA THR A 74 -5.06 9.45 17.17
C THR A 74 -3.85 10.37 17.26
N GLU A 75 -3.94 11.56 16.67
CA GLU A 75 -2.90 12.58 16.72
C GLU A 75 -3.46 13.97 17.03
N ARG A 76 -2.66 14.77 17.75
CA ARG A 76 -2.95 16.19 17.94
C ARG A 76 -2.25 16.99 16.86
N PHE A 77 -2.95 17.99 16.32
CA PHE A 77 -2.32 18.95 15.42
C PHE A 77 -1.16 19.66 16.14
N SER A 78 -0.02 19.70 15.48
CA SER A 78 1.14 20.46 15.94
C SER A 78 1.66 21.32 14.80
N THR A 79 1.88 22.60 15.06
CA THR A 79 2.42 23.55 14.08
C THR A 79 3.74 23.04 13.48
N LYS A 80 4.59 22.39 14.28
CA LYS A 80 5.86 21.80 13.81
C LYS A 80 5.62 20.73 12.75
N LYS A 81 4.62 19.84 12.94
CA LYS A 81 4.24 18.82 11.96
C LYS A 81 3.69 19.47 10.69
N GLY A 82 2.84 20.49 10.82
CA GLY A 82 2.30 21.23 9.69
C GLY A 82 3.39 21.90 8.84
N ILE A 83 4.36 22.53 9.47
CA ILE A 83 5.51 23.13 8.77
C ILE A 83 6.34 22.05 8.05
N GLY A 84 6.63 20.92 8.71
CA GLY A 84 7.37 19.82 8.10
C GLY A 84 6.67 19.26 6.86
N VAL A 85 5.35 19.08 6.93
CA VAL A 85 4.52 18.65 5.78
C VAL A 85 4.55 19.67 4.66
N ALA A 86 4.41 20.97 4.97
CA ALA A 86 4.46 22.03 3.99
C ALA A 86 5.83 22.13 3.29
N LEU A 87 6.92 22.02 4.04
CA LEU A 87 8.28 22.00 3.48
C LEU A 87 8.51 20.76 2.59
N GLY A 88 8.03 19.59 3.01
CA GLY A 88 8.11 18.37 2.21
C GLY A 88 7.32 18.49 0.89
N ALA A 89 6.11 19.03 0.94
CA ALA A 89 5.29 19.28 -0.25
C ALA A 89 5.95 20.30 -1.20
N LEU A 90 6.52 21.39 -0.67
CA LEU A 90 7.26 22.37 -1.46
C LEU A 90 8.49 21.73 -2.12
N GLY A 91 9.28 20.93 -1.39
CA GLY A 91 10.42 20.21 -1.94
C GLY A 91 10.04 19.28 -3.08
N ALA A 92 8.92 18.57 -2.94
CA ALA A 92 8.39 17.71 -3.99
C ALA A 92 7.96 18.51 -5.24
N ILE A 93 7.24 19.63 -5.06
CA ILE A 93 6.84 20.51 -6.17
C ILE A 93 8.07 21.00 -6.93
N VAL A 94 9.11 21.46 -6.22
CA VAL A 94 10.36 21.92 -6.84
C VAL A 94 11.04 20.81 -7.62
N LEU A 95 11.08 19.60 -7.09
CA LEU A 95 11.71 18.44 -7.75
C LEU A 95 10.98 18.06 -9.02
N ILE A 96 9.64 18.12 -9.02
CA ILE A 96 8.78 17.84 -10.14
C ILE A 96 8.92 18.88 -11.24
N THR A 97 8.90 20.16 -10.88
CA THR A 97 9.01 21.27 -11.85
C THR A 97 10.37 21.34 -12.51
N ASN A 98 11.43 20.88 -11.84
CA ASN A 98 12.78 20.86 -12.41
C ASN A 98 13.19 19.56 -13.10
N GLY A 99 12.50 18.44 -12.85
CA GLY A 99 12.95 17.12 -13.28
C GLY A 99 11.98 16.32 -14.14
N GLY A 100 10.73 16.71 -14.27
CA GLY A 100 9.75 15.89 -14.98
C GLY A 100 8.56 16.68 -15.52
N GLN A 101 8.08 16.28 -16.66
CA GLN A 101 6.79 16.77 -17.17
C GLN A 101 5.67 16.02 -16.44
N VAL A 102 4.98 16.74 -15.55
CA VAL A 102 3.71 16.24 -14.98
C VAL A 102 2.65 16.35 -16.07
N SER A 103 2.26 15.22 -16.64
CA SER A 103 1.19 15.19 -17.62
C SER A 103 -0.16 15.21 -16.91
N MET A 104 -0.87 16.31 -17.02
CA MET A 104 -2.27 16.46 -16.56
C MET A 104 -3.27 16.05 -17.66
N ASN A 105 -2.84 15.26 -18.62
CA ASN A 105 -3.66 14.85 -19.75
C ASN A 105 -4.83 13.96 -19.26
N ASN A 106 -5.99 14.08 -19.90
CA ASN A 106 -7.17 13.27 -19.60
C ASN A 106 -6.92 11.76 -19.71
N GLU A 107 -5.91 11.34 -20.48
CA GLU A 107 -5.49 9.94 -20.63
C GLU A 107 -5.01 9.32 -19.30
N HIS A 108 -4.40 10.12 -18.41
CA HIS A 108 -3.88 9.64 -17.12
C HIS A 108 -4.80 9.93 -15.93
N PHE A 109 -5.96 10.53 -16.17
CA PHE A 109 -6.85 10.98 -15.09
C PHE A 109 -7.29 9.84 -14.16
N TRP A 110 -7.75 8.74 -14.72
CA TRP A 110 -8.19 7.58 -13.93
C TRP A 110 -7.03 6.92 -13.16
N GLY A 111 -5.87 6.81 -13.78
CA GLY A 111 -4.66 6.30 -13.11
C GLY A 111 -4.25 7.18 -11.94
N ASN A 112 -4.29 8.50 -12.09
CA ASN A 112 -3.99 9.45 -11.03
C ASN A 112 -4.99 9.33 -9.86
N ILE A 113 -6.29 9.17 -10.16
CA ILE A 113 -7.32 8.94 -9.12
C ILE A 113 -7.04 7.64 -8.35
N MET A 114 -6.74 6.56 -9.05
CA MET A 114 -6.44 5.27 -8.41
C MET A 114 -5.22 5.37 -7.49
N VAL A 115 -4.14 6.03 -7.93
CA VAL A 115 -2.96 6.26 -7.11
C VAL A 115 -3.28 7.17 -5.90
N PHE A 116 -4.14 8.16 -6.06
CA PHE A 116 -4.56 9.01 -4.94
C PHE A 116 -5.41 8.25 -3.91
N ILE A 117 -6.33 7.39 -4.36
CA ILE A 117 -7.11 6.52 -3.47
C ILE A 117 -6.19 5.50 -2.78
N ASN A 118 -5.19 4.96 -3.50
CA ASN A 118 -4.14 4.14 -2.93
C ASN A 118 -3.40 4.88 -1.80
N ALA A 119 -2.91 6.10 -2.04
CA ALA A 119 -2.23 6.92 -1.05
C ALA A 119 -3.13 7.18 0.18
N THR A 120 -4.41 7.44 -0.05
CA THR A 120 -5.42 7.62 1.00
C THR A 120 -5.61 6.34 1.82
N SER A 121 -5.73 5.20 1.16
CA SER A 121 -5.84 3.88 1.80
C SER A 121 -4.63 3.59 2.69
N TYR A 122 -3.44 3.85 2.18
CA TYR A 122 -2.20 3.67 2.93
C TYR A 122 -2.14 4.60 4.16
N ALA A 123 -2.56 5.85 4.03
CA ALA A 123 -2.62 6.79 5.14
C ALA A 123 -3.57 6.32 6.24
N VAL A 124 -4.75 5.82 5.88
CA VAL A 124 -5.72 5.21 6.82
C VAL A 124 -5.08 4.02 7.54
N TYR A 125 -4.44 3.12 6.80
CA TYR A 125 -3.71 1.98 7.38
C TYR A 125 -2.67 2.42 8.41
N LEU A 126 -1.81 3.40 8.08
CA LEU A 126 -0.77 3.88 8.98
C LEU A 126 -1.33 4.43 10.30
N VAL A 127 -2.47 5.11 10.25
CA VAL A 127 -3.14 5.63 11.45
C VAL A 127 -3.74 4.49 12.27
N LEU A 128 -4.41 3.52 11.63
CA LEU A 128 -5.07 2.41 12.31
C LEU A 128 -4.09 1.38 12.89
N VAL A 129 -2.95 1.16 12.24
CA VAL A 129 -1.96 0.18 12.70
C VAL A 129 -1.15 0.68 13.89
N LYS A 130 -1.01 2.00 14.06
CA LYS A 130 -0.21 2.61 15.12
C LYS A 130 -0.54 2.11 16.54
N PRO A 131 -1.80 2.11 17.01
CA PRO A 131 -2.15 1.58 18.33
C PRO A 131 -1.90 0.07 18.44
N LEU A 132 -2.00 -0.68 17.35
CA LEU A 132 -1.71 -2.12 17.34
C LEU A 132 -0.20 -2.38 17.48
N MET A 133 0.64 -1.57 16.83
CA MET A 133 2.10 -1.62 16.95
C MET A 133 2.62 -1.25 18.34
N GLN A 134 1.85 -0.48 19.10
CA GLN A 134 2.15 -0.18 20.52
C GLN A 134 1.76 -1.32 21.45
N LYS A 135 0.79 -2.15 21.04
CA LYS A 135 0.21 -3.21 21.85
C LYS A 135 0.85 -4.58 21.61
N TYR A 136 1.25 -4.85 20.38
CA TYR A 136 1.81 -6.11 19.90
C TYR A 136 3.18 -5.90 19.26
N LYS A 137 3.97 -6.96 19.21
CA LYS A 137 5.24 -6.93 18.49
C LYS A 137 5.01 -6.65 16.99
N PRO A 138 5.87 -5.86 16.35
CA PRO A 138 5.72 -5.53 14.93
C PRO A 138 5.53 -6.76 14.03
N ILE A 139 6.28 -7.83 14.30
CA ILE A 139 6.18 -9.08 13.53
C ILE A 139 4.78 -9.71 13.63
N THR A 140 4.16 -9.68 14.81
CA THR A 140 2.80 -10.16 15.04
C THR A 140 1.81 -9.37 14.19
N VAL A 141 1.88 -8.03 14.25
CA VAL A 141 0.97 -7.15 13.52
C VAL A 141 1.12 -7.36 12.01
N ILE A 142 2.36 -7.35 11.50
CA ILE A 142 2.65 -7.52 10.07
C ILE A 142 2.15 -8.89 9.58
N SER A 143 2.41 -9.97 10.32
CA SER A 143 1.98 -11.32 9.93
C SER A 143 0.47 -11.42 9.77
N TRP A 144 -0.30 -10.85 10.71
CA TRP A 144 -1.76 -10.84 10.64
C TRP A 144 -2.29 -9.91 9.55
N VAL A 145 -1.70 -8.73 9.38
CA VAL A 145 -2.08 -7.77 8.32
C VAL A 145 -1.88 -8.39 6.94
N PHE A 146 -0.75 -9.05 6.71
CA PHE A 146 -0.48 -9.73 5.43
C PHE A 146 -1.39 -10.94 5.21
N LEU A 147 -1.70 -11.71 6.27
CA LEU A 147 -2.62 -12.83 6.17
C LEU A 147 -4.02 -12.37 5.73
N PHE A 148 -4.58 -11.37 6.40
CA PHE A 148 -5.87 -10.81 6.00
C PHE A 148 -5.81 -10.15 4.62
N GLY A 149 -4.71 -9.45 4.32
CA GLY A 149 -4.49 -8.84 3.01
C GLY A 149 -4.55 -9.85 1.87
N ILE A 150 -3.91 -11.01 2.02
CA ILE A 150 -3.98 -12.09 1.02
C ILE A 150 -5.40 -12.60 0.86
N ILE A 151 -6.13 -12.82 1.95
CA ILE A 151 -7.52 -13.30 1.89
C ILE A 151 -8.39 -12.34 1.06
N PHE A 152 -8.16 -11.03 1.17
CA PHE A 152 -8.88 -10.03 0.39
C PHE A 152 -8.39 -9.93 -1.07
N VAL A 153 -7.11 -10.18 -1.34
CA VAL A 153 -6.54 -10.09 -2.70
C VAL A 153 -6.86 -11.32 -3.55
N ILE A 154 -6.92 -12.52 -2.97
CA ILE A 154 -7.16 -13.78 -3.70
C ILE A 154 -8.36 -13.72 -4.66
N PRO A 155 -9.55 -13.23 -4.25
CA PRO A 155 -10.71 -13.20 -5.15
C PRO A 155 -10.49 -12.34 -6.41
N PHE A 156 -9.65 -11.32 -6.33
CA PHE A 156 -9.39 -10.41 -7.45
C PHE A 156 -8.24 -10.89 -8.35
N GLY A 157 -7.21 -11.51 -7.77
CA GLY A 157 -6.06 -12.04 -8.52
C GLY A 157 -6.26 -13.43 -9.10
N TRP A 158 -7.41 -14.07 -8.89
CA TRP A 158 -7.64 -15.46 -9.32
C TRP A 158 -7.64 -15.62 -10.85
N SER A 159 -8.25 -14.67 -11.56
CA SER A 159 -8.28 -14.66 -13.03
C SER A 159 -6.89 -14.45 -13.63
N ASP A 160 -6.09 -13.57 -13.05
CA ASP A 160 -4.74 -13.26 -13.53
C ASP A 160 -3.78 -14.42 -13.24
N PHE A 161 -3.98 -15.13 -12.13
CA PHE A 161 -3.19 -16.31 -11.80
C PHE A 161 -3.36 -17.45 -12.82
N GLN A 162 -4.58 -17.66 -13.32
CA GLN A 162 -4.85 -18.64 -14.40
C GLN A 162 -4.21 -18.21 -15.73
N ALA A 163 -4.15 -16.90 -16.02
CA ALA A 163 -3.52 -16.39 -17.22
C ALA A 163 -1.98 -16.55 -17.21
N ILE A 164 -1.35 -16.47 -16.04
CA ILE A 164 0.10 -16.67 -15.88
C ILE A 164 0.53 -18.11 -16.14
N GLU A 165 -0.25 -19.11 -15.71
CA GLU A 165 0.07 -20.53 -16.01
C GLU A 165 0.10 -20.80 -17.51
N LEU A 166 -0.82 -20.20 -18.28
CA LEU A 166 -0.85 -20.34 -19.75
C LEU A 166 0.35 -19.66 -20.43
N SER A 167 0.86 -18.56 -19.87
CA SER A 167 2.01 -17.83 -20.42
C SER A 167 3.34 -18.55 -20.17
N LEU A 168 3.50 -19.21 -19.02
CA LEU A 168 4.71 -19.96 -18.71
C LEU A 168 4.88 -21.21 -19.58
N ILE A 169 3.79 -21.80 -20.08
CA ILE A 169 3.82 -22.94 -21.03
C ILE A 169 4.37 -22.48 -22.37
N HIS A 170 4.09 -21.25 -22.82
CA HIS A 170 4.59 -20.73 -24.08
C HIS A 170 6.07 -20.31 -24.06
N ILE A 171 6.62 -19.95 -22.89
CA ILE A 171 8.05 -19.57 -22.77
C ILE A 171 8.97 -20.81 -22.83
N SER A 172 8.45 -22.00 -22.58
CA SER A 172 9.22 -23.25 -22.59
C SER A 172 9.32 -23.94 -23.96
N GLU A 173 8.73 -23.38 -25.01
CA GLU A 173 8.95 -23.89 -26.38
C GLU A 173 10.32 -23.39 -26.90
N PRO A 174 11.31 -24.27 -27.06
CA PRO A 174 12.58 -23.87 -27.65
C PRO A 174 12.32 -23.50 -29.13
N THR A 175 12.57 -22.24 -29.47
CA THR A 175 12.63 -21.81 -30.88
C THR A 175 13.66 -22.66 -31.62
N ARG A 176 13.19 -23.64 -32.37
CA ARG A 176 14.01 -24.46 -33.26
C ARG A 176 14.57 -23.53 -34.32
N PRO A 177 15.89 -23.34 -34.46
CA PRO A 177 16.45 -22.60 -35.58
C PRO A 177 16.24 -23.41 -36.85
N ARG A 178 15.72 -22.74 -37.87
CA ARG A 178 15.73 -23.25 -39.26
C ARG A 178 17.10 -22.97 -39.90
#